data_1676a6f76a61b719c85ebea52a92ee13
#
_entry.id   1676a6f76a61b719c85ebea52a92ee13
#
_cell.length_a   1.000
_cell.length_b   1.000
_cell.length_c   1.000
_cell.angle_alpha   90.00
_cell.angle_beta   90.00
_cell.angle_gamma   90.00
#
_symmetry.space_group_name_H-M   'P 1'
#
loop_
_entity.id
_entity.type
_entity.pdbx_description
1 polymer ?
#
loop_
_entity_poly.entity_id
_entity_poly.type
_entity_poly.pdbx_seq_one_letter_code
_entity_poly.pdbx_strand_id
1 'polypeptide(L)'
;MKHLSGLDNLFLAVEHGNQLMQVAALGIYDPSTAPGGELRFKSILNFFESRMKQTPVFRRRLIAVPWGLDRPYWIDDTDVDVEYHVRHIALPQPGDWRQLMIQVARLHSRSLDKSKPLWEAYIIEGLDHVPGIVPGSFALYIK
;
A
#
# COMPACT_ATOMS: atom_id res chain seq x y z
N MET A 1 -1.81 -19.38 12.92
CA MET A 1 -2.54 -18.48 13.82
C MET A 1 -1.60 -17.98 14.90
N LYS A 2 -1.47 -16.69 15.08
CA LYS A 2 -0.54 -16.07 16.04
C LYS A 2 -1.25 -14.89 16.71
N HIS A 3 -1.14 -14.78 18.04
CA HIS A 3 -1.66 -13.62 18.78
C HIS A 3 -1.03 -12.31 18.28
N LEU A 4 -1.82 -11.26 18.28
CA LEU A 4 -1.32 -9.92 18.11
C LEU A 4 -0.32 -9.57 19.24
N SER A 5 0.78 -8.90 18.89
CA SER A 5 1.67 -8.36 19.93
C SER A 5 0.93 -7.27 20.73
N GLY A 6 1.41 -6.99 21.96
CA GLY A 6 0.84 -5.91 22.75
C GLY A 6 0.95 -4.55 22.07
N LEU A 7 2.07 -4.32 21.35
CA LEU A 7 2.31 -3.09 20.60
C LEU A 7 1.35 -2.96 19.41
N ASP A 8 1.20 -4.00 18.59
CA ASP A 8 0.27 -3.98 17.46
C ASP A 8 -1.17 -3.75 17.94
N ASN A 9 -1.55 -4.40 19.05
CA ASN A 9 -2.87 -4.21 19.63
C ASN A 9 -3.09 -2.77 20.12
N LEU A 10 -2.06 -2.13 20.68
CA LEU A 10 -2.12 -0.72 21.09
C LEU A 10 -2.39 0.19 19.88
N PHE A 11 -1.65 0.01 18.77
CA PHE A 11 -1.87 0.77 17.55
C PHE A 11 -3.30 0.63 17.02
N LEU A 12 -3.82 -0.60 17.00
CA LEU A 12 -5.20 -0.86 16.57
C LEU A 12 -6.25 -0.29 17.52
N ALA A 13 -5.99 -0.29 18.82
CA ALA A 13 -6.91 0.23 19.83
C ALA A 13 -6.99 1.77 19.83
N VAL A 14 -5.87 2.43 19.52
CA VAL A 14 -5.81 3.90 19.41
C VAL A 14 -6.38 4.39 18.09
N GLU A 15 -6.39 3.54 17.06
CA GLU A 15 -6.93 3.88 15.75
C GLU A 15 -8.46 3.94 15.78
N HIS A 16 -9.02 5.15 15.73
CA HIS A 16 -10.47 5.36 15.63
C HIS A 16 -10.81 6.67 14.91
N GLY A 17 -11.93 6.67 14.21
CA GLY A 17 -12.41 7.84 13.44
C GLY A 17 -11.38 8.32 12.43
N ASN A 18 -10.96 9.57 12.55
CA ASN A 18 -9.96 10.19 11.68
C ASN A 18 -8.51 10.04 12.19
N GLN A 19 -8.31 9.35 13.31
CA GLN A 19 -6.98 9.10 13.87
C GLN A 19 -6.46 7.75 13.38
N LEU A 20 -5.71 7.78 12.29
CA LEU A 20 -5.12 6.59 11.67
C LEU A 20 -3.70 6.38 12.20
N MET A 21 -3.38 5.14 12.54
CA MET A 21 -2.07 4.74 13.06
C MET A 21 -1.25 3.96 12.03
N GLN A 22 -1.45 4.27 10.75
CA GLN A 22 -0.75 3.64 9.64
C GLN A 22 0.53 4.38 9.29
N VAL A 23 1.57 3.64 8.96
CA VAL A 23 2.83 4.14 8.44
C VAL A 23 2.81 4.01 6.92
N ALA A 24 3.39 4.99 6.23
CA ALA A 24 3.46 4.96 4.78
C ALA A 24 4.82 5.41 4.26
N ALA A 25 5.13 5.00 3.05
CA ALA A 25 6.31 5.43 2.30
C ALA A 25 5.92 5.87 0.89
N LEU A 26 6.56 6.92 0.40
CA LEU A 26 6.46 7.39 -0.97
C LEU A 26 7.85 7.36 -1.60
N GLY A 27 8.00 6.65 -2.71
CA GLY A 27 9.23 6.63 -3.51
C GLY A 27 8.93 7.01 -4.95
N ILE A 28 9.87 7.67 -5.62
CA ILE A 28 9.81 7.93 -7.06
C ILE A 28 10.84 7.07 -7.76
N TYR A 29 10.44 6.42 -8.82
CA TYR A 29 11.22 5.44 -9.54
C TYR A 29 11.36 5.83 -11.01
N ASP A 30 12.59 5.74 -11.49
CA ASP A 30 12.94 5.91 -12.89
C ASP A 30 12.87 4.54 -13.60
N PRO A 31 11.99 4.34 -14.57
CA PRO A 31 11.88 3.09 -15.30
C PRO A 31 12.92 2.91 -16.39
N SER A 32 13.77 3.90 -16.69
CA SER A 32 14.72 3.86 -17.82
C SER A 32 15.72 2.72 -17.73
N THR A 33 16.01 2.23 -16.53
CA THR A 33 16.90 1.07 -16.28
C THR A 33 16.17 -0.29 -16.37
N ALA A 34 14.86 -0.29 -16.52
CA ALA A 34 14.09 -1.52 -16.70
C ALA A 34 14.34 -2.13 -18.10
N PRO A 35 14.17 -3.44 -18.27
CA PRO A 35 14.28 -4.08 -19.58
C PRO A 35 13.32 -3.42 -20.59
N GLY A 36 13.87 -2.87 -21.68
CA GLY A 36 13.10 -2.13 -22.68
C GLY A 36 12.81 -0.65 -22.34
N GLY A 37 13.33 -0.13 -21.21
CA GLY A 37 13.16 1.27 -20.81
C GLY A 37 11.78 1.63 -20.31
N GLU A 38 10.90 0.63 -20.15
CA GLU A 38 9.53 0.80 -19.68
C GLU A 38 9.21 -0.23 -18.59
N LEU A 39 8.46 0.20 -17.60
CA LEU A 39 7.94 -0.70 -16.57
C LEU A 39 6.40 -0.70 -16.62
N ARG A 40 5.84 -1.76 -17.17
CA ARG A 40 4.39 -1.90 -17.26
C ARG A 40 3.79 -2.28 -15.92
N PHE A 41 2.63 -1.75 -15.60
CA PHE A 41 1.88 -2.07 -14.37
C PHE A 41 1.74 -3.58 -14.12
N LYS A 42 1.48 -4.37 -15.16
CA LYS A 42 1.40 -5.83 -15.05
C LYS A 42 2.71 -6.47 -14.54
N SER A 43 3.86 -5.94 -14.91
CA SER A 43 5.17 -6.41 -14.43
C SER A 43 5.34 -6.09 -12.95
N ILE A 44 4.90 -4.91 -12.51
CA ILE A 44 4.90 -4.51 -11.10
C ILE A 44 3.96 -5.44 -10.30
N LEU A 45 2.75 -5.69 -10.81
CA LEU A 45 1.78 -6.58 -10.17
C LEU A 45 2.36 -7.99 -9.96
N ASN A 46 2.96 -8.57 -11.02
CA ASN A 46 3.60 -9.89 -10.95
C ASN A 46 4.77 -9.91 -9.95
N PHE A 47 5.52 -8.81 -9.85
CA PHE A 47 6.58 -8.68 -8.86
C PHE A 47 6.01 -8.74 -7.44
N PHE A 48 4.98 -7.97 -7.14
CA PHE A 48 4.31 -8.01 -5.83
C PHE A 48 3.77 -9.41 -5.53
N GLU A 49 3.08 -10.04 -6.47
CA GLU A 49 2.54 -11.38 -6.30
C GLU A 49 3.64 -12.40 -5.97
N SER A 50 4.77 -12.36 -6.69
CA SER A 50 5.89 -13.25 -6.44
C SER A 50 6.51 -13.06 -5.06
N ARG A 51 6.61 -11.80 -4.59
CA ARG A 51 7.18 -11.45 -3.27
C ARG A 51 6.24 -11.76 -2.12
N MET A 52 4.94 -11.57 -2.30
CA MET A 52 3.94 -11.93 -1.30
C MET A 52 3.99 -13.41 -0.93
N LYS A 53 4.24 -14.28 -1.91
CA LYS A 53 4.40 -15.73 -1.66
C LYS A 53 5.56 -16.04 -0.70
N GLN A 54 6.62 -15.23 -0.73
CA GLN A 54 7.82 -15.40 0.09
C GLN A 54 7.74 -14.70 1.46
N THR A 55 6.81 -13.73 1.61
CA THR A 55 6.77 -12.86 2.79
C THR A 55 5.42 -12.95 3.49
N PRO A 56 5.28 -13.80 4.51
CA PRO A 56 4.00 -14.07 5.17
C PRO A 56 3.30 -12.82 5.72
N VAL A 57 4.04 -11.76 6.08
CA VAL A 57 3.44 -10.55 6.66
C VAL A 57 2.44 -9.88 5.71
N PHE A 58 2.63 -9.96 4.40
CA PHE A 58 1.72 -9.40 3.40
C PHE A 58 0.47 -10.26 3.14
N ARG A 59 0.42 -11.45 3.73
CA ARG A 59 -0.72 -12.38 3.59
C ARG A 59 -1.50 -12.56 4.89
N ARG A 60 -1.16 -11.81 5.94
CA ARG A 60 -1.84 -11.95 7.23
C ARG A 60 -2.97 -10.94 7.35
N ARG A 61 -4.11 -11.43 7.77
CA ARG A 61 -5.25 -10.61 8.16
C ARG A 61 -5.62 -10.80 9.62
N LEU A 62 -6.37 -9.85 10.15
CA LEU A 62 -6.84 -9.90 11.52
C LEU A 62 -8.12 -10.72 11.64
N ILE A 63 -8.21 -11.49 12.71
CA ILE A 63 -9.47 -12.03 13.20
C ILE A 63 -9.71 -11.50 14.61
N ALA A 64 -10.81 -10.78 14.76
CA ALA A 64 -11.27 -10.33 16.07
C ALA A 64 -11.84 -11.52 16.86
N VAL A 65 -11.57 -11.52 18.16
CA VAL A 65 -12.21 -12.49 19.07
C VAL A 65 -13.61 -11.96 19.40
N PRO A 66 -14.64 -12.82 19.33
CA PRO A 66 -16.01 -12.43 19.70
C PRO A 66 -16.05 -11.78 21.08
N TRP A 67 -16.87 -10.74 21.20
CA TRP A 67 -17.10 -9.99 22.44
C TRP A 67 -15.87 -9.25 22.99
N GLY A 68 -14.74 -9.22 22.23
CA GLY A 68 -13.51 -8.60 22.70
C GLY A 68 -12.87 -9.30 23.91
N LEU A 69 -13.15 -10.58 24.10
CA LEU A 69 -12.66 -11.37 25.24
C LEU A 69 -11.14 -11.60 25.22
N ASP A 70 -10.51 -11.42 24.06
CA ASP A 70 -9.06 -11.53 23.89
C ASP A 70 -8.59 -10.62 22.77
N ARG A 71 -7.26 -10.49 22.65
CA ARG A 71 -6.63 -9.76 21.53
C ARG A 71 -6.91 -10.44 20.20
N PRO A 72 -7.00 -9.69 19.10
CA PRO A 72 -7.11 -10.28 17.77
C PRO A 72 -5.95 -11.23 17.45
N TYR A 73 -6.18 -12.08 16.48
CA TYR A 73 -5.19 -13.03 15.97
C TYR A 73 -4.80 -12.67 14.54
N TRP A 74 -3.53 -12.88 14.20
CA TRP A 74 -3.06 -12.96 12.83
C TRP A 74 -3.33 -14.37 12.29
N ILE A 75 -4.00 -14.43 11.14
CA ILE A 75 -4.13 -15.65 10.36
C ILE A 75 -3.57 -15.41 8.96
N ASP A 76 -3.04 -16.46 8.35
CA ASP A 76 -2.63 -16.40 6.95
C ASP A 76 -3.88 -16.44 6.07
N ASP A 77 -3.99 -15.48 5.18
CA ASP A 77 -4.97 -15.45 4.11
C ASP A 77 -4.37 -16.19 2.91
N THR A 78 -5.02 -17.24 2.47
CA THR A 78 -4.55 -18.08 1.37
C THR A 78 -5.00 -17.58 0.00
N ASP A 79 -5.93 -16.62 -0.01
CA ASP A 79 -6.56 -16.09 -1.23
C ASP A 79 -6.50 -14.56 -1.25
N VAL A 80 -5.26 -14.04 -1.18
CA VAL A 80 -5.05 -12.58 -1.22
C VAL A 80 -5.18 -12.10 -2.65
N ASP A 81 -6.15 -11.23 -2.88
CA ASP A 81 -6.33 -10.53 -4.14
C ASP A 81 -5.28 -9.41 -4.29
N VAL A 82 -4.26 -9.68 -5.10
CA VAL A 82 -3.17 -8.72 -5.33
C VAL A 82 -3.66 -7.43 -6.00
N GLU A 83 -4.66 -7.51 -6.89
CA GLU A 83 -5.21 -6.33 -7.57
C GLU A 83 -6.01 -5.43 -6.62
N TYR A 84 -6.56 -5.99 -5.57
CA TYR A 84 -7.14 -5.20 -4.48
C TYR A 84 -6.08 -4.36 -3.77
N HIS A 85 -4.91 -4.95 -3.51
CA HIS A 85 -3.85 -4.34 -2.73
C HIS A 85 -2.93 -3.43 -3.54
N VAL A 86 -2.69 -3.76 -4.82
CA VAL A 86 -1.80 -3.00 -5.71
C VAL A 86 -2.62 -2.32 -6.78
N ARG A 87 -2.74 -1.01 -6.69
CA ARG A 87 -3.62 -0.22 -7.56
C ARG A 87 -2.82 0.73 -8.43
N HIS A 88 -3.36 0.99 -9.61
CA HIS A 88 -2.78 1.90 -10.59
C HIS A 88 -3.65 3.15 -10.72
N ILE A 89 -3.04 4.32 -10.62
CA ILE A 89 -3.69 5.61 -10.77
C ILE A 89 -2.82 6.55 -11.59
N ALA A 90 -3.45 7.48 -12.31
CA ALA A 90 -2.76 8.55 -13.01
C ALA A 90 -3.13 9.89 -12.37
N LEU A 91 -2.14 10.80 -12.28
CA LEU A 91 -2.39 12.17 -11.86
C LEU A 91 -3.14 12.94 -12.95
N PRO A 92 -4.04 13.86 -12.59
CA PRO A 92 -4.58 14.81 -13.53
C PRO A 92 -3.49 15.79 -14.01
N GLN A 93 -3.64 16.32 -15.21
CA GLN A 93 -2.74 17.35 -15.72
C GLN A 93 -2.77 18.60 -14.80
N PRO A 94 -1.63 19.27 -14.60
CA PRO A 94 -0.31 19.07 -15.25
C PRO A 94 0.57 17.97 -14.65
N GLY A 95 0.20 17.28 -13.57
CA GLY A 95 1.01 16.23 -12.97
C GLY A 95 2.24 16.77 -12.23
N ASP A 96 2.04 17.76 -11.40
CA ASP A 96 3.06 18.42 -10.61
C ASP A 96 3.15 17.89 -9.16
N TRP A 97 4.11 18.38 -8.38
CA TRP A 97 4.27 18.03 -6.97
C TRP A 97 3.00 18.25 -6.13
N ARG A 98 2.28 19.34 -6.40
CA ARG A 98 1.07 19.67 -5.66
C ARG A 98 0.01 18.60 -5.86
N GLN A 99 -0.20 18.16 -7.09
CA GLN A 99 -1.20 17.13 -7.40
C GLN A 99 -0.79 15.78 -6.82
N LEU A 100 0.50 15.42 -6.90
CA LEU A 100 1.01 14.22 -6.28
C LEU A 100 0.75 14.24 -4.75
N MET A 101 1.09 15.32 -4.07
CA MET A 101 0.90 15.42 -2.63
C MET A 101 -0.59 15.43 -2.22
N ILE A 102 -1.46 16.07 -2.99
CA ILE A 102 -2.91 16.01 -2.76
C ILE A 102 -3.41 14.56 -2.88
N GLN A 103 -2.95 13.84 -3.92
CA GLN A 103 -3.35 12.45 -4.11
C GLN A 103 -2.84 11.55 -2.99
N VAL A 104 -1.58 11.70 -2.61
CA VAL A 104 -0.97 10.94 -1.48
C VAL A 104 -1.72 11.24 -0.18
N ALA A 105 -2.04 12.49 0.12
CA ALA A 105 -2.81 12.87 1.31
C ALA A 105 -4.20 12.22 1.33
N ARG A 106 -4.89 12.18 0.20
CA ARG A 106 -6.19 11.50 0.07
C ARG A 106 -6.08 9.99 0.30
N LEU A 107 -5.03 9.36 -0.22
CA LEU A 107 -4.79 7.93 -0.02
C LEU A 107 -4.42 7.64 1.44
N HIS A 108 -3.61 8.51 2.05
CA HIS A 108 -3.19 8.36 3.44
C HIS A 108 -4.35 8.55 4.42
N SER A 109 -5.30 9.44 4.13
CA SER A 109 -6.45 9.70 4.99
C SER A 109 -7.53 8.60 4.98
N ARG A 110 -7.38 7.58 4.14
CA ARG A 110 -8.29 6.43 4.12
C ARG A 110 -7.79 5.34 5.05
N SER A 111 -8.66 4.79 5.88
CA SER A 111 -8.35 3.62 6.71
C SER A 111 -8.11 2.38 5.84
N LEU A 112 -7.28 1.47 6.33
CA LEU A 112 -7.15 0.13 5.77
C LEU A 112 -8.37 -0.72 6.14
N ASP A 113 -8.78 -1.59 5.22
CA ASP A 113 -9.83 -2.58 5.49
C ASP A 113 -9.30 -3.68 6.42
N LYS A 114 -9.78 -3.68 7.65
CA LYS A 114 -9.34 -4.64 8.69
C LYS A 114 -9.74 -6.09 8.41
N SER A 115 -10.61 -6.34 7.44
CA SER A 115 -10.96 -7.69 6.99
C SER A 115 -9.94 -8.30 6.02
N LYS A 116 -9.02 -7.49 5.53
CA LYS A 116 -7.97 -7.84 4.57
C LYS A 116 -6.58 -7.72 5.20
N PRO A 117 -5.51 -8.20 4.55
CA PRO A 117 -4.15 -7.86 4.94
C PRO A 117 -3.96 -6.34 5.02
N LEU A 118 -3.30 -5.86 6.09
CA LEU A 118 -3.26 -4.43 6.43
C LEU A 118 -2.17 -3.68 5.65
N TRP A 119 -2.29 -3.63 4.35
CA TRP A 119 -1.43 -2.84 3.47
C TRP A 119 -2.12 -2.53 2.14
N GLU A 120 -1.72 -1.45 1.52
CA GLU A 120 -2.09 -1.07 0.15
C GLU A 120 -0.89 -0.41 -0.54
N ALA A 121 -0.73 -0.65 -1.82
CA ALA A 121 0.28 -0.02 -2.67
C ALA A 121 -0.39 0.66 -3.87
N TYR A 122 0.10 1.84 -4.22
CA TYR A 122 -0.41 2.63 -5.34
C TYR A 122 0.73 2.99 -6.27
N ILE A 123 0.60 2.60 -7.53
CA ILE A 123 1.47 3.03 -8.60
C ILE A 123 0.83 4.28 -9.21
N ILE A 124 1.53 5.41 -9.09
CA ILE A 124 1.02 6.72 -9.50
C ILE A 124 1.83 7.19 -10.69
N GLU A 125 1.20 7.29 -11.85
CA GLU A 125 1.79 7.80 -13.09
C GLU A 125 1.36 9.24 -13.37
N GLY A 126 1.92 9.83 -14.44
CA GLY A 126 1.59 11.19 -14.86
C GLY A 126 2.32 12.26 -14.07
N LEU A 127 3.58 12.01 -13.68
CA LEU A 127 4.45 12.97 -13.02
C LEU A 127 5.20 13.89 -14.03
N ASP A 128 4.50 14.33 -15.07
CA ASP A 128 5.13 14.97 -16.25
C ASP A 128 5.72 16.35 -15.95
N HIS A 129 5.22 17.03 -14.93
CA HIS A 129 5.67 18.38 -14.54
C HIS A 129 6.26 18.41 -13.12
N VAL A 130 6.81 17.31 -12.66
CA VAL A 130 7.58 17.25 -11.42
C VAL A 130 9.05 17.61 -11.74
N PRO A 131 9.58 18.77 -11.27
CA PRO A 131 10.94 19.15 -11.56
C PRO A 131 11.97 18.15 -10.99
N GLY A 132 13.01 17.87 -11.76
CA GLY A 132 14.15 17.06 -11.32
C GLY A 132 13.96 15.55 -11.42
N ILE A 133 12.86 15.06 -11.98
CA ILE A 133 12.66 13.65 -12.26
C ILE A 133 12.77 13.36 -13.77
N VAL A 134 13.11 12.12 -14.09
CA VAL A 134 13.21 11.64 -15.48
C VAL A 134 11.80 11.47 -16.07
N PRO A 135 11.54 11.88 -17.31
CA PRO A 135 10.26 11.63 -17.99
C PRO A 135 9.88 10.14 -17.96
N GLY A 136 8.61 9.84 -17.69
CA GLY A 136 8.12 8.47 -17.56
C GLY A 136 8.30 7.86 -16.17
N SER A 137 8.89 8.60 -15.22
CA SER A 137 8.96 8.17 -13.82
C SER A 137 7.57 8.02 -13.22
N PHE A 138 7.47 7.12 -12.26
CA PHE A 138 6.25 6.89 -11.50
C PHE A 138 6.52 6.96 -9.99
N ALA A 139 5.50 7.26 -9.23
CA ALA A 139 5.58 7.16 -7.77
C ALA A 139 4.97 5.86 -7.28
N LEU A 140 5.62 5.25 -6.27
CA LEU A 140 5.08 4.13 -5.51
C LEU A 140 4.77 4.64 -4.11
N TYR A 141 3.51 4.64 -3.75
CA TYR A 141 3.03 4.91 -2.41
C TYR A 141 2.55 3.63 -1.76
N ILE A 142 3.12 3.28 -0.60
CA ILE A 142 2.75 2.09 0.18
C ILE A 142 2.38 2.53 1.60
N LYS A 143 1.27 2.01 2.08
CA LYS A 143 0.85 2.15 3.48
C LYS A 143 0.50 0.79 4.08
#